data_f22913c9e8548957a3cadc07ffbb5fd7
#
_entry.id   f22913c9e8548957a3cadc07ffbb5fd7
#
_cell.length_a   1.000
_cell.length_b   1.000
_cell.length_c   1.000
_cell.angle_alpha   90.00
_cell.angle_beta   90.00
_cell.angle_gamma   90.00
#
_symmetry.space_group_name_H-M   'P 1'
#
loop_
_entity.id
_entity.type
_entity.pdbx_description
1 polymer ?
#
loop_
_entity_poly.entity_id
_entity_poly.type
_entity_poly.pdbx_seq_one_letter_code
_entity_poly.pdbx_strand_id
1 'polypeptide(L)'
;MGVILNTMSSHQYDFVAIGDITVDAFIELSEKDARVACDIEGKPCQLMMNFGEKLPYKDVTVVNAVGNAPNAAVSAQRLGLKSALVTNIGHDRYGKDCLDSLRKDGVSTDYVQMHEGKKTNYHYVLRLGAERTILIKHEAYPYRFPAFDAPPRYIYFSSVGEGALAFHHEIAAYVKTHPETKLVFQPGTFQIRVGHEALKDLYEVTKIFFCNKEEAKLVLDTKEDDVPKLLKGLKKLGPKMPVITDGPKGSYALDSATDTESVWYMPMYPDPSPPVDRTGAGDSFSSTFTAAIALGKSVKEALMWGPVNSMSVVQYIGAQKGLLTRAEIEKYLVSASADYVPKQIT
;
A
#
# COMPACT_ATOMS: atom_id res chain seq x y z
N MET A 1 30.81 -6.15 -33.72
CA MET A 1 31.07 -5.35 -32.52
C MET A 1 29.84 -4.44 -32.34
N GLY A 2 28.81 -4.96 -31.70
CA GLY A 2 27.53 -4.22 -31.48
C GLY A 2 27.68 -3.38 -30.25
N VAL A 3 27.59 -2.07 -30.41
CA VAL A 3 27.50 -1.11 -29.32
C VAL A 3 26.10 -1.27 -28.71
N ILE A 4 26.01 -1.85 -27.51
CA ILE A 4 24.82 -1.80 -26.69
C ILE A 4 24.73 -0.35 -26.22
N LEU A 5 23.89 0.44 -26.90
CA LEU A 5 23.44 1.74 -26.40
C LEU A 5 22.66 1.48 -25.12
N ASN A 6 23.34 1.66 -23.99
CA ASN A 6 22.72 1.80 -22.69
C ASN A 6 21.91 3.11 -22.75
N THR A 7 20.63 3.02 -23.07
CA THR A 7 19.72 4.18 -22.95
C THR A 7 19.69 4.54 -21.48
N MET A 8 20.42 5.59 -21.09
CA MET A 8 20.29 6.20 -19.78
C MET A 8 18.79 6.47 -19.53
N SER A 9 18.24 5.93 -18.45
CA SER A 9 16.88 6.20 -18.01
C SER A 9 16.71 7.71 -17.92
N SER A 10 15.76 8.28 -18.66
CA SER A 10 15.39 9.70 -18.59
C SER A 10 14.79 10.09 -17.24
N HIS A 11 14.61 9.14 -16.34
CA HIS A 11 14.00 9.30 -15.03
C HIS A 11 15.04 9.18 -13.92
N GLN A 12 14.96 10.09 -12.93
CA GLN A 12 15.82 10.03 -11.75
C GLN A 12 15.45 8.84 -10.85
N TYR A 13 14.14 8.55 -10.72
CA TYR A 13 13.58 7.45 -9.95
C TYR A 13 12.56 6.67 -10.79
N ASP A 14 12.57 5.34 -10.62
CA ASP A 14 11.56 4.46 -11.21
C ASP A 14 10.23 4.53 -10.44
N PHE A 15 10.31 4.71 -9.10
CA PHE A 15 9.19 4.63 -8.20
C PHE A 15 9.32 5.65 -7.07
N VAL A 16 8.42 6.63 -7.05
CA VAL A 16 8.34 7.62 -5.96
C VAL A 16 7.05 7.36 -5.19
N ALA A 17 7.19 6.87 -3.96
CA ALA A 17 6.05 6.74 -3.06
C ALA A 17 5.76 8.08 -2.37
N ILE A 18 4.49 8.43 -2.24
CA ILE A 18 4.02 9.65 -1.57
C ILE A 18 2.97 9.26 -0.53
N GLY A 19 3.17 9.66 0.71
CA GLY A 19 2.22 9.41 1.80
C GLY A 19 2.87 9.53 3.18
N ASP A 20 2.06 9.37 4.21
CA ASP A 20 2.52 9.49 5.58
C ASP A 20 3.39 8.31 5.99
N ILE A 21 4.37 8.61 6.84
CA ILE A 21 5.26 7.67 7.52
C ILE A 21 4.94 7.65 9.00
N THR A 22 5.09 6.50 9.62
CA THR A 22 4.85 6.30 11.05
C THR A 22 5.83 5.32 11.68
N VAL A 23 5.88 5.33 12.99
CA VAL A 23 6.43 4.25 13.80
C VAL A 23 5.26 3.46 14.38
N ASP A 24 5.24 2.15 14.21
CA ASP A 24 4.23 1.27 14.77
C ASP A 24 4.81 0.47 15.94
N ALA A 25 4.18 0.58 17.12
CA ALA A 25 4.47 -0.26 18.28
C ALA A 25 3.42 -1.38 18.37
N PHE A 26 3.81 -2.59 17.99
CA PHE A 26 2.97 -3.78 18.08
C PHE A 26 3.00 -4.33 19.50
N ILE A 27 1.89 -4.19 20.21
CA ILE A 27 1.72 -4.66 21.59
C ILE A 27 0.92 -5.96 21.55
N GLU A 28 1.55 -7.07 21.93
CA GLU A 28 0.87 -8.36 22.04
C GLU A 28 0.14 -8.45 23.37
N LEU A 29 -1.19 -8.48 23.31
CA LEU A 29 -2.06 -8.55 24.47
C LEU A 29 -2.15 -9.99 25.00
N SER A 30 -2.38 -10.11 26.31
CA SER A 30 -2.68 -11.38 26.94
C SER A 30 -4.15 -11.76 26.75
N GLU A 31 -4.44 -12.98 26.31
CA GLU A 31 -5.81 -13.50 26.18
C GLU A 31 -6.55 -13.62 27.53
N LYS A 32 -5.82 -13.52 28.65
CA LYS A 32 -6.41 -13.49 29.99
C LYS A 32 -6.99 -12.12 30.33
N ASP A 33 -6.42 -11.05 29.76
CA ASP A 33 -6.70 -9.67 30.13
C ASP A 33 -7.41 -8.90 29.01
N ALA A 34 -7.42 -9.46 27.79
CA ALA A 34 -8.11 -8.91 26.63
C ALA A 34 -8.94 -9.99 25.92
N ARG A 35 -10.12 -9.62 25.44
CA ARG A 35 -11.01 -10.53 24.70
C ARG A 35 -11.71 -9.80 23.55
N VAL A 36 -12.13 -10.56 22.56
CA VAL A 36 -12.98 -10.06 21.47
C VAL A 36 -14.45 -10.43 21.78
N ALA A 37 -15.34 -9.47 21.72
CA ALA A 37 -16.78 -9.66 21.82
C ALA A 37 -17.44 -9.32 20.46
N CYS A 38 -18.09 -10.30 19.85
CA CYS A 38 -18.76 -10.18 18.55
C CYS A 38 -20.29 -10.25 18.66
N ASP A 39 -20.85 -10.43 19.87
CA ASP A 39 -22.27 -10.75 20.08
C ASP A 39 -23.16 -9.48 20.22
N ILE A 40 -22.63 -8.31 19.86
CA ILE A 40 -23.36 -7.06 19.99
C ILE A 40 -24.09 -6.82 18.67
N GLU A 41 -25.40 -7.03 18.66
CA GLU A 41 -26.29 -6.89 17.50
C GLU A 41 -26.05 -5.56 16.75
N GLY A 42 -25.75 -5.66 15.43
CA GLY A 42 -25.51 -4.51 14.56
C GLY A 42 -24.18 -3.78 14.77
N LYS A 43 -23.25 -4.28 15.59
CA LYS A 43 -21.93 -3.70 15.82
C LYS A 43 -20.81 -4.63 15.35
N PRO A 44 -19.67 -4.07 14.88
CA PRO A 44 -18.48 -4.87 14.63
C PRO A 44 -17.96 -5.48 15.94
N CYS A 45 -17.17 -6.57 15.83
CA CYS A 45 -16.47 -7.16 16.96
C CYS A 45 -15.66 -6.11 17.72
N GLN A 46 -15.65 -6.15 19.02
CA GLN A 46 -15.00 -5.18 19.90
C GLN A 46 -13.86 -5.83 20.69
N LEU A 47 -12.72 -5.16 20.77
CA LEU A 47 -11.66 -5.50 21.70
C LEU A 47 -12.05 -4.94 23.09
N MET A 48 -12.12 -5.81 24.10
CA MET A 48 -12.50 -5.45 25.47
C MET A 48 -11.35 -5.74 26.44
N MET A 49 -11.13 -4.79 27.34
CA MET A 49 -10.19 -4.86 28.46
C MET A 49 -10.82 -4.28 29.71
N ASN A 50 -10.37 -4.68 30.91
CA ASN A 50 -10.89 -4.14 32.15
C ASN A 50 -10.52 -2.65 32.31
N PHE A 51 -11.53 -1.83 32.56
CA PHE A 51 -11.33 -0.40 32.77
C PHE A 51 -10.66 -0.12 34.11
N GLY A 52 -9.64 0.75 34.09
CA GLY A 52 -8.97 1.24 35.31
C GLY A 52 -7.92 0.29 35.91
N GLU A 53 -7.67 -0.86 35.29
CA GLU A 53 -6.68 -1.83 35.76
C GLU A 53 -5.30 -1.64 35.09
N LYS A 54 -4.25 -2.17 35.73
CA LYS A 54 -2.90 -2.32 35.16
C LYS A 54 -2.85 -3.69 34.48
N LEU A 55 -2.90 -3.73 33.18
CA LEU A 55 -2.90 -4.98 32.41
C LEU A 55 -1.49 -5.28 31.89
N PRO A 56 -0.96 -6.49 32.14
CA PRO A 56 0.29 -6.92 31.56
C PRO A 56 0.09 -7.21 30.06
N TYR A 57 1.08 -6.90 29.24
CA TYR A 57 1.17 -7.34 27.84
C TYR A 57 2.28 -8.40 27.71
N LYS A 58 2.19 -9.24 26.65
CA LYS A 58 3.15 -10.33 26.46
C LYS A 58 4.48 -9.83 25.88
N ASP A 59 4.43 -8.97 24.87
CA ASP A 59 5.60 -8.45 24.15
C ASP A 59 5.28 -7.13 23.45
N VAL A 60 6.33 -6.38 23.08
CA VAL A 60 6.24 -5.20 22.23
C VAL A 60 7.32 -5.22 21.15
N THR A 61 6.91 -5.12 19.90
CA THR A 61 7.80 -4.95 18.75
C THR A 61 7.60 -3.56 18.14
N VAL A 62 8.66 -2.75 18.08
CA VAL A 62 8.61 -1.42 17.45
C VAL A 62 9.19 -1.50 16.05
N VAL A 63 8.43 -1.04 15.05
CA VAL A 63 8.83 -1.02 13.64
C VAL A 63 8.82 0.42 13.14
N ASN A 64 9.98 0.88 12.70
CA ASN A 64 10.16 2.24 12.19
C ASN A 64 9.87 2.31 10.69
N ALA A 65 9.54 3.51 10.21
CA ALA A 65 9.38 3.85 8.80
C ALA A 65 8.32 3.00 8.07
N VAL A 66 7.18 2.78 8.72
CA VAL A 66 6.03 2.05 8.14
C VAL A 66 4.91 3.01 7.72
N GLY A 67 3.87 2.48 7.11
CA GLY A 67 2.76 3.17 6.47
C GLY A 67 2.66 2.75 5.00
N ASN A 68 1.53 3.01 4.33
CA ASN A 68 1.31 2.52 2.97
C ASN A 68 2.44 2.93 2.00
N ALA A 69 2.83 4.23 1.98
CA ALA A 69 3.87 4.73 1.08
C ALA A 69 5.29 4.21 1.43
N PRO A 70 5.77 4.25 2.69
CA PRO A 70 7.06 3.67 3.03
C PRO A 70 7.13 2.17 2.75
N ASN A 71 6.08 1.40 3.04
CA ASN A 71 6.00 -0.03 2.73
C ASN A 71 6.14 -0.27 1.23
N ALA A 72 5.46 0.54 0.41
CA ALA A 72 5.53 0.46 -1.04
C ALA A 72 6.92 0.85 -1.58
N ALA A 73 7.57 1.88 -1.01
CA ALA A 73 8.92 2.30 -1.42
C ALA A 73 9.96 1.20 -1.14
N VAL A 74 9.90 0.58 0.06
CA VAL A 74 10.79 -0.54 0.43
C VAL A 74 10.53 -1.75 -0.45
N SER A 75 9.27 -2.09 -0.71
CA SER A 75 8.90 -3.19 -1.62
C SER A 75 9.46 -2.96 -3.03
N ALA A 76 9.24 -1.78 -3.62
CA ALA A 76 9.74 -1.43 -4.94
C ALA A 76 11.27 -1.50 -5.02
N GLN A 77 11.97 -1.02 -3.98
CA GLN A 77 13.44 -1.09 -3.89
C GLN A 77 13.94 -2.54 -3.86
N ARG A 78 13.33 -3.41 -3.04
CA ARG A 78 13.71 -4.84 -2.97
C ARG A 78 13.43 -5.59 -4.27
N LEU A 79 12.45 -5.12 -5.06
CA LEU A 79 12.11 -5.66 -6.38
C LEU A 79 13.03 -5.13 -7.50
N GLY A 80 13.98 -4.26 -7.17
CA GLY A 80 15.01 -3.77 -8.09
C GLY A 80 14.69 -2.47 -8.79
N LEU A 81 13.70 -1.71 -8.32
CA LEU A 81 13.40 -0.36 -8.79
C LEU A 81 14.16 0.68 -7.96
N LYS A 82 14.66 1.73 -8.58
CA LYS A 82 15.22 2.87 -7.86
C LYS A 82 14.08 3.67 -7.22
N SER A 83 13.92 3.57 -5.90
CA SER A 83 12.79 4.16 -5.18
C SER A 83 13.18 5.36 -4.32
N ALA A 84 12.22 6.29 -4.14
CA ALA A 84 12.29 7.41 -3.22
C ALA A 84 10.97 7.56 -2.46
N LEU A 85 11.01 8.25 -1.31
CA LEU A 85 9.84 8.55 -0.50
C LEU A 85 9.66 10.05 -0.33
N VAL A 86 8.45 10.55 -0.63
CA VAL A 86 7.97 11.89 -0.30
C VAL A 86 7.10 11.77 0.94
N THR A 87 7.56 12.31 2.05
CA THR A 87 6.84 12.26 3.33
C THR A 87 7.30 13.34 4.28
N ASN A 88 6.61 13.46 5.42
CA ASN A 88 6.90 14.41 6.47
C ASN A 88 7.21 13.66 7.78
N ILE A 89 8.24 14.11 8.50
CA ILE A 89 8.63 13.60 9.83
C ILE A 89 8.88 14.76 10.79
N GLY A 90 8.79 14.48 12.08
CA GLY A 90 9.23 15.41 13.12
C GLY A 90 10.75 15.42 13.25
N HIS A 91 11.32 16.54 13.74
CA HIS A 91 12.72 16.62 14.15
C HIS A 91 12.89 16.02 15.56
N ASP A 92 12.59 14.73 15.66
CA ASP A 92 12.68 13.96 16.89
C ASP A 92 13.45 12.64 16.69
N ARG A 93 13.60 11.86 17.75
CA ARG A 93 14.28 10.56 17.72
C ARG A 93 13.63 9.62 16.69
N TYR A 94 12.30 9.55 16.69
CA TYR A 94 11.57 8.64 15.80
C TYR A 94 11.71 9.01 14.33
N GLY A 95 11.79 10.32 14.01
CA GLY A 95 12.09 10.78 12.66
C GLY A 95 13.47 10.33 12.18
N LYS A 96 14.50 10.42 13.05
CA LYS A 96 15.83 9.91 12.74
C LYS A 96 15.83 8.39 12.54
N ASP A 97 15.18 7.64 13.45
CA ASP A 97 15.06 6.20 13.34
C ASP A 97 14.35 5.77 12.03
N CYS A 98 13.35 6.54 11.59
CA CYS A 98 12.69 6.34 10.29
C CYS A 98 13.64 6.58 9.11
N LEU A 99 14.41 7.68 9.12
CA LEU A 99 15.39 7.95 8.06
C LEU A 99 16.44 6.84 7.96
N ASP A 100 16.96 6.39 9.10
CA ASP A 100 17.98 5.34 9.14
C ASP A 100 17.43 4.00 8.63
N SER A 101 16.16 3.69 8.95
CA SER A 101 15.48 2.51 8.43
C SER A 101 15.33 2.56 6.91
N LEU A 102 14.86 3.69 6.35
CA LEU A 102 14.70 3.86 4.89
C LEU A 102 16.03 3.74 4.15
N ARG A 103 17.08 4.39 4.66
CA ARG A 103 18.44 4.33 4.08
C ARG A 103 19.02 2.93 4.10
N LYS A 104 18.79 2.18 5.18
CA LYS A 104 19.21 0.78 5.31
C LYS A 104 18.54 -0.11 4.24
N ASP A 105 17.28 0.16 3.90
CA ASP A 105 16.55 -0.53 2.83
C ASP A 105 16.86 0.03 1.42
N GLY A 106 17.74 1.05 1.31
CA GLY A 106 18.16 1.63 0.04
C GLY A 106 17.17 2.61 -0.58
N VAL A 107 16.12 3.01 0.16
CA VAL A 107 15.14 4.01 -0.30
C VAL A 107 15.76 5.39 -0.18
N SER A 108 15.70 6.21 -1.26
CA SER A 108 16.14 7.60 -1.19
C SER A 108 15.24 8.42 -0.27
N THR A 109 15.90 9.23 0.58
CA THR A 109 15.25 10.14 1.52
C THR A 109 15.35 11.61 1.08
N ASP A 110 15.69 11.89 -0.19
CA ASP A 110 15.91 13.23 -0.72
C ASP A 110 14.67 14.15 -0.61
N TYR A 111 13.48 13.54 -0.60
CA TYR A 111 12.20 14.25 -0.50
C TYR A 111 11.50 14.07 0.86
N VAL A 112 12.21 13.57 1.86
CA VAL A 112 11.69 13.51 3.24
C VAL A 112 11.87 14.87 3.90
N GLN A 113 10.75 15.49 4.31
CA GLN A 113 10.78 16.79 4.97
C GLN A 113 10.75 16.62 6.49
N MET A 114 11.75 17.18 7.17
CA MET A 114 11.84 17.19 8.64
C MET A 114 11.36 18.53 9.19
N HIS A 115 10.47 18.47 10.19
CA HIS A 115 9.82 19.67 10.75
C HIS A 115 10.21 19.90 12.20
N GLU A 116 10.81 21.08 12.47
CA GLU A 116 11.11 21.52 13.83
C GLU A 116 9.81 21.71 14.65
N GLY A 117 9.84 21.29 15.90
CA GLY A 117 8.70 21.41 16.82
C GLY A 117 7.51 20.46 16.52
N LYS A 118 7.62 19.62 15.51
CA LYS A 118 6.64 18.56 15.21
C LYS A 118 7.14 17.21 15.72
N LYS A 119 6.20 16.30 15.95
CA LYS A 119 6.49 14.90 16.29
C LYS A 119 6.30 14.02 15.08
N THR A 120 7.11 12.96 14.98
CA THR A 120 6.86 11.89 14.02
C THR A 120 5.59 11.12 14.39
N ASN A 121 4.79 10.71 13.40
CA ASN A 121 3.61 9.90 13.64
C ASN A 121 4.00 8.61 14.38
N TYR A 122 3.18 8.22 15.34
CA TYR A 122 3.41 7.06 16.17
C TYR A 122 2.09 6.37 16.48
N HIS A 123 1.97 5.11 16.08
CA HIS A 123 0.77 4.32 16.28
C HIS A 123 1.01 3.20 17.30
N TYR A 124 -0.04 2.84 18.01
CA TYR A 124 -0.06 1.65 18.84
C TYR A 124 -0.93 0.59 18.18
N VAL A 125 -0.35 -0.56 17.90
CA VAL A 125 -1.02 -1.67 17.25
C VAL A 125 -1.29 -2.74 18.32
N LEU A 126 -2.50 -2.78 18.83
CA LEU A 126 -2.95 -3.74 19.83
C LEU A 126 -3.27 -5.06 19.12
N ARG A 127 -2.47 -6.10 19.36
CA ARG A 127 -2.62 -7.43 18.74
C ARG A 127 -3.24 -8.40 19.72
N LEU A 128 -4.22 -9.17 19.26
CA LEU A 128 -4.75 -10.34 19.95
C LEU A 128 -4.85 -11.48 18.93
N GLY A 129 -3.93 -12.45 19.00
CA GLY A 129 -3.72 -13.42 17.95
C GLY A 129 -3.20 -12.76 16.65
N ALA A 130 -3.77 -13.14 15.52
CA ALA A 130 -3.41 -12.59 14.20
C ALA A 130 -4.14 -11.26 13.87
N GLU A 131 -5.15 -10.88 14.65
CA GLU A 131 -5.94 -9.66 14.45
C GLU A 131 -5.42 -8.50 15.29
N ARG A 132 -5.77 -7.30 14.88
CA ARG A 132 -5.29 -6.06 15.51
C ARG A 132 -6.32 -4.94 15.52
N THR A 133 -6.16 -4.06 16.50
CA THR A 133 -6.77 -2.71 16.52
C THR A 133 -5.66 -1.68 16.54
N ILE A 134 -5.69 -0.69 15.66
CA ILE A 134 -4.65 0.33 15.55
C ILE A 134 -5.16 1.63 16.13
N LEU A 135 -4.42 2.16 17.12
CA LEU A 135 -4.63 3.49 17.65
C LEU A 135 -3.77 4.46 16.85
N ILE A 136 -4.42 5.21 15.97
CA ILE A 136 -3.75 6.15 15.06
C ILE A 136 -3.70 7.56 15.64
N LYS A 137 -2.57 8.24 15.44
CA LYS A 137 -2.42 9.66 15.67
C LYS A 137 -1.56 10.25 14.57
N HIS A 138 -2.14 11.10 13.76
CA HIS A 138 -1.43 11.87 12.75
C HIS A 138 -1.07 13.25 13.27
N GLU A 139 0.18 13.66 13.04
CA GLU A 139 0.62 15.04 13.21
C GLU A 139 0.17 15.87 12.01
N ALA A 140 -0.28 17.08 12.25
CA ALA A 140 -0.65 17.99 11.16
C ALA A 140 0.62 18.55 10.49
N TYR A 141 0.95 18.04 9.33
CA TYR A 141 2.07 18.51 8.52
C TYR A 141 1.61 19.44 7.38
N PRO A 142 2.45 20.39 6.96
CA PRO A 142 2.21 21.16 5.75
C PRO A 142 2.61 20.33 4.54
N TYR A 143 1.63 19.63 3.93
CA TYR A 143 1.89 18.86 2.71
C TYR A 143 2.27 19.78 1.56
N ARG A 144 3.37 19.47 0.87
CA ARG A 144 3.85 20.18 -0.31
C ARG A 144 4.40 19.21 -1.33
N PHE A 145 4.01 19.40 -2.57
CA PHE A 145 4.54 18.59 -3.66
C PHE A 145 5.97 19.01 -3.96
N PRO A 146 6.95 18.09 -4.04
CA PRO A 146 8.34 18.44 -4.28
C PRO A 146 8.56 18.82 -5.75
N ALA A 147 9.59 19.64 -5.99
CA ALA A 147 10.15 19.79 -7.32
C ALA A 147 11.06 18.58 -7.60
N PHE A 148 10.80 17.87 -8.68
CA PHE A 148 11.67 16.78 -9.15
C PHE A 148 12.64 17.32 -10.20
N ASP A 149 13.93 16.94 -10.11
CA ASP A 149 14.93 17.31 -11.13
C ASP A 149 14.64 16.65 -12.48
N ALA A 150 14.06 15.47 -12.45
CA ALA A 150 13.50 14.78 -13.61
C ALA A 150 12.23 14.03 -13.22
N PRO A 151 11.21 13.98 -14.09
CA PRO A 151 9.95 13.31 -13.78
C PRO A 151 10.17 11.85 -13.36
N PRO A 152 9.57 11.39 -12.24
CA PRO A 152 9.62 9.99 -11.88
C PRO A 152 8.78 9.16 -12.86
N ARG A 153 9.17 7.91 -13.07
CA ARG A 153 8.42 7.02 -13.96
C ARG A 153 7.05 6.62 -13.38
N TYR A 154 7.01 6.35 -12.07
CA TYR A 154 5.78 6.09 -11.32
C TYR A 154 5.73 6.95 -10.07
N ILE A 155 4.60 7.58 -9.83
CA ILE A 155 4.20 8.12 -8.53
C ILE A 155 3.19 7.15 -7.92
N TYR A 156 3.53 6.62 -6.75
CA TYR A 156 2.65 5.78 -5.94
C TYR A 156 2.13 6.63 -4.78
N PHE A 157 0.91 7.14 -4.94
CA PHE A 157 0.27 7.99 -3.94
C PHE A 157 -0.65 7.17 -3.05
N SER A 158 -0.47 7.28 -1.75
CA SER A 158 -1.27 6.55 -0.78
C SER A 158 -1.72 7.42 0.39
N SER A 159 -1.95 6.83 1.55
CA SER A 159 -2.55 7.49 2.72
C SER A 159 -1.79 8.74 3.16
N VAL A 160 -2.53 9.83 3.31
CA VAL A 160 -2.11 11.08 3.95
C VAL A 160 -3.17 11.52 4.96
N GLY A 161 -2.78 12.32 5.96
CA GLY A 161 -3.67 12.83 6.99
C GLY A 161 -4.68 13.85 6.50
N GLU A 162 -5.49 14.35 7.42
CA GLU A 162 -6.48 15.39 7.16
C GLU A 162 -5.82 16.70 6.70
N GLY A 163 -6.55 17.51 5.93
CA GLY A 163 -6.05 18.81 5.45
C GLY A 163 -5.19 18.76 4.19
N ALA A 164 -4.99 17.58 3.59
CA ALA A 164 -4.15 17.39 2.40
C ALA A 164 -4.87 17.61 1.05
N LEU A 165 -6.08 18.21 1.02
CA LEU A 165 -6.87 18.31 -0.23
C LEU A 165 -6.12 19.08 -1.34
N ALA A 166 -5.52 20.22 -1.02
CA ALA A 166 -4.74 20.99 -1.99
C ALA A 166 -3.55 20.17 -2.56
N PHE A 167 -2.91 19.37 -1.72
CA PHE A 167 -1.82 18.48 -2.13
C PHE A 167 -2.26 17.41 -3.14
N HIS A 168 -3.49 16.89 -3.03
CA HIS A 168 -4.04 15.98 -4.03
C HIS A 168 -4.17 16.64 -5.39
N HIS A 169 -4.64 17.88 -5.43
CA HIS A 169 -4.77 18.65 -6.67
C HIS A 169 -3.40 19.01 -7.27
N GLU A 170 -2.38 19.28 -6.44
CA GLU A 170 -0.99 19.50 -6.91
C GLU A 170 -0.44 18.25 -7.60
N ILE A 171 -0.67 17.06 -7.03
CA ILE A 171 -0.26 15.78 -7.64
C ILE A 171 -0.99 15.56 -8.97
N ALA A 172 -2.30 15.78 -9.00
CA ALA A 172 -3.09 15.62 -10.22
C ALA A 172 -2.63 16.58 -11.33
N ALA A 173 -2.37 17.85 -11.00
CA ALA A 173 -1.87 18.86 -11.92
C ALA A 173 -0.47 18.49 -12.46
N TYR A 174 0.42 17.99 -11.60
CA TYR A 174 1.73 17.52 -12.02
C TYR A 174 1.63 16.37 -13.02
N VAL A 175 0.88 15.33 -12.71
CA VAL A 175 0.73 14.15 -13.60
C VAL A 175 0.09 14.55 -14.93
N LYS A 176 -0.86 15.50 -14.93
CA LYS A 176 -1.50 16.00 -16.13
C LYS A 176 -0.51 16.71 -17.07
N THR A 177 0.49 17.39 -16.52
CA THR A 177 1.54 18.10 -17.29
C THR A 177 2.75 17.23 -17.61
N HIS A 178 2.87 16.05 -16.98
CA HIS A 178 3.96 15.09 -17.20
C HIS A 178 3.40 13.69 -17.56
N PRO A 179 2.90 13.50 -18.79
CA PRO A 179 2.21 12.28 -19.20
C PRO A 179 3.11 11.03 -19.21
N GLU A 180 4.43 11.20 -19.17
CA GLU A 180 5.41 10.14 -18.98
C GLU A 180 5.37 9.54 -17.57
N THR A 181 4.98 10.31 -16.55
CA THR A 181 4.77 9.85 -15.17
C THR A 181 3.43 9.13 -15.04
N LYS A 182 3.45 7.92 -14.51
CA LYS A 182 2.24 7.13 -14.26
C LYS A 182 1.83 7.22 -12.81
N LEU A 183 0.60 7.69 -12.55
CA LEU A 183 0.04 7.75 -11.21
C LEU A 183 -0.57 6.40 -10.81
N VAL A 184 -0.15 5.91 -9.66
CA VAL A 184 -0.77 4.81 -8.94
C VAL A 184 -1.41 5.40 -7.68
N PHE A 185 -2.67 5.09 -7.43
CA PHE A 185 -3.39 5.62 -6.29
C PHE A 185 -3.97 4.49 -5.44
N GLN A 186 -3.54 4.44 -4.18
CA GLN A 186 -4.08 3.57 -3.13
C GLN A 186 -4.57 4.46 -1.99
N PRO A 187 -5.86 4.85 -1.98
CA PRO A 187 -6.38 5.77 -0.97
C PRO A 187 -6.34 5.16 0.44
N GLY A 188 -6.06 6.00 1.43
CA GLY A 188 -6.28 5.68 2.84
C GLY A 188 -7.67 6.13 3.32
N THR A 189 -7.96 5.86 4.59
CA THR A 189 -9.27 6.14 5.22
C THR A 189 -9.71 7.59 5.07
N PHE A 190 -8.79 8.57 5.23
CA PHE A 190 -9.13 9.99 5.11
C PHE A 190 -9.50 10.36 3.68
N GLN A 191 -8.79 9.83 2.68
CA GLN A 191 -9.05 10.09 1.26
C GLN A 191 -10.38 9.47 0.82
N ILE A 192 -10.70 8.25 1.28
CA ILE A 192 -12.01 7.63 1.03
C ILE A 192 -13.13 8.48 1.63
N ARG A 193 -12.92 9.02 2.84
CA ARG A 193 -13.89 9.90 3.51
C ARG A 193 -14.08 11.24 2.82
N VAL A 194 -13.01 11.83 2.23
CA VAL A 194 -13.09 13.04 1.42
C VAL A 194 -13.98 12.82 0.18
N GLY A 195 -13.97 11.60 -0.36
CA GLY A 195 -14.84 11.19 -1.44
C GLY A 195 -14.27 11.45 -2.85
N HIS A 196 -14.75 10.68 -3.80
CA HIS A 196 -14.24 10.72 -5.18
C HIS A 196 -14.59 12.01 -5.93
N GLU A 197 -15.69 12.68 -5.59
CA GLU A 197 -16.07 13.95 -6.22
C GLU A 197 -15.06 15.07 -5.93
N ALA A 198 -14.61 15.18 -4.68
CA ALA A 198 -13.60 16.17 -4.29
C ALA A 198 -12.20 15.84 -4.85
N LEU A 199 -11.95 14.60 -5.22
CA LEU A 199 -10.68 14.10 -5.77
C LEU A 199 -10.79 13.73 -7.25
N LYS A 200 -11.80 14.24 -7.95
CA LYS A 200 -12.11 13.86 -9.34
C LYS A 200 -10.92 13.98 -10.28
N ASP A 201 -10.21 15.09 -10.22
CA ASP A 201 -9.03 15.34 -11.05
C ASP A 201 -7.90 14.32 -10.82
N LEU A 202 -7.74 13.85 -9.57
CA LEU A 202 -6.78 12.80 -9.22
C LEU A 202 -7.21 11.44 -9.78
N TYR A 203 -8.50 11.08 -9.66
CA TYR A 203 -9.04 9.85 -10.24
C TYR A 203 -8.88 9.83 -11.76
N GLU A 204 -9.14 10.95 -12.45
CA GLU A 204 -9.04 11.08 -13.93
C GLU A 204 -7.62 10.82 -14.45
N VAL A 205 -6.58 11.22 -13.71
CA VAL A 205 -5.17 11.03 -14.12
C VAL A 205 -4.57 9.71 -13.59
N THR A 206 -5.32 8.95 -12.80
CA THR A 206 -4.84 7.70 -12.20
C THR A 206 -4.71 6.59 -13.25
N LYS A 207 -3.50 6.02 -13.35
CA LYS A 207 -3.23 4.85 -14.21
C LYS A 207 -3.66 3.55 -13.54
N ILE A 208 -3.26 3.31 -12.29
CA ILE A 208 -3.60 2.11 -11.52
C ILE A 208 -4.23 2.55 -10.20
N PHE A 209 -5.37 1.97 -9.86
CA PHE A 209 -6.09 2.26 -8.63
C PHE A 209 -6.23 1.00 -7.79
N PHE A 210 -5.84 1.06 -6.52
CA PHE A 210 -5.92 -0.07 -5.60
C PHE A 210 -6.87 0.20 -4.45
N CYS A 211 -7.71 -0.76 -4.15
CA CYS A 211 -8.49 -0.80 -2.92
C CYS A 211 -8.85 -2.26 -2.57
N ASN A 212 -9.29 -2.52 -1.35
CA ASN A 212 -9.98 -3.76 -1.07
C ASN A 212 -11.47 -3.67 -1.46
N LYS A 213 -12.19 -4.80 -1.43
CA LYS A 213 -13.60 -4.86 -1.83
C LYS A 213 -14.50 -3.94 -1.01
N GLU A 214 -14.29 -3.87 0.30
CA GLU A 214 -15.10 -3.01 1.17
C GLU A 214 -14.80 -1.51 0.93
N GLU A 215 -13.53 -1.17 0.70
CA GLU A 215 -13.15 0.18 0.28
C GLU A 215 -13.74 0.56 -1.07
N ALA A 216 -13.79 -0.38 -2.04
CA ALA A 216 -14.45 -0.15 -3.33
C ALA A 216 -15.94 0.22 -3.16
N LYS A 217 -16.64 -0.46 -2.26
CA LYS A 217 -18.04 -0.16 -1.93
C LYS A 217 -18.19 1.22 -1.30
N LEU A 218 -17.27 1.62 -0.42
CA LEU A 218 -17.26 2.95 0.20
C LEU A 218 -16.97 4.05 -0.83
N VAL A 219 -15.98 3.85 -1.69
CA VAL A 219 -15.61 4.81 -2.76
C VAL A 219 -16.77 5.03 -3.73
N LEU A 220 -17.52 3.97 -4.07
CA LEU A 220 -18.63 4.02 -5.02
C LEU A 220 -19.99 4.33 -4.34
N ASP A 221 -20.02 4.46 -3.03
CA ASP A 221 -21.25 4.60 -2.22
C ASP A 221 -22.31 3.57 -2.66
N THR A 222 -21.95 2.27 -2.64
CA THR A 222 -22.79 1.19 -3.14
C THR A 222 -22.83 -0.01 -2.21
N LYS A 223 -23.92 -0.77 -2.30
CA LYS A 223 -24.06 -2.10 -1.69
C LYS A 223 -23.75 -3.24 -2.66
N GLU A 224 -23.30 -2.94 -3.88
CA GLU A 224 -22.93 -3.95 -4.87
C GLU A 224 -21.85 -4.88 -4.31
N ASP A 225 -21.98 -6.17 -4.52
CA ASP A 225 -21.04 -7.18 -4.01
C ASP A 225 -20.31 -7.94 -5.14
N ASP A 226 -20.72 -7.73 -6.37
CA ASP A 226 -20.11 -8.30 -7.57
C ASP A 226 -18.83 -7.51 -7.94
N VAL A 227 -17.66 -8.15 -7.82
CA VAL A 227 -16.37 -7.48 -8.02
C VAL A 227 -16.18 -6.97 -9.45
N PRO A 228 -16.54 -7.69 -10.53
CA PRO A 228 -16.54 -7.16 -11.88
C PRO A 228 -17.31 -5.85 -12.04
N LYS A 229 -18.48 -5.73 -11.40
CA LYS A 229 -19.26 -4.49 -11.45
C LYS A 229 -18.59 -3.36 -10.65
N LEU A 230 -18.00 -3.67 -9.49
CA LEU A 230 -17.23 -2.71 -8.71
C LEU A 230 -16.03 -2.18 -9.52
N LEU A 231 -15.27 -3.05 -10.19
CA LEU A 231 -14.15 -2.65 -11.06
C LEU A 231 -14.59 -1.71 -12.19
N LYS A 232 -15.71 -2.04 -12.85
CA LYS A 232 -16.31 -1.18 -13.89
C LYS A 232 -16.80 0.17 -13.31
N GLY A 233 -17.33 0.16 -12.08
CA GLY A 233 -17.71 1.37 -11.36
C GLY A 233 -16.50 2.27 -11.09
N LEU A 234 -15.44 1.72 -10.52
CA LEU A 234 -14.19 2.43 -10.25
C LEU A 234 -13.57 2.99 -11.54
N LYS A 235 -13.60 2.23 -12.64
CA LYS A 235 -13.10 2.72 -13.94
C LYS A 235 -13.85 3.94 -14.42
N LYS A 236 -15.15 4.03 -14.20
CA LYS A 236 -15.97 5.20 -14.60
C LYS A 236 -15.57 6.47 -13.88
N LEU A 237 -14.94 6.37 -12.68
CA LEU A 237 -14.39 7.53 -11.97
C LEU A 237 -13.12 8.10 -12.62
N GLY A 238 -12.47 7.35 -13.54
CA GLY A 238 -11.28 7.81 -14.27
C GLY A 238 -10.12 6.83 -14.35
N PRO A 239 -9.83 6.03 -13.31
CA PRO A 239 -8.69 5.12 -13.30
C PRO A 239 -8.69 4.17 -14.50
N LYS A 240 -7.50 3.98 -15.11
CA LYS A 240 -7.39 3.14 -16.30
C LYS A 240 -7.35 1.65 -15.98
N MET A 241 -6.84 1.30 -14.80
CA MET A 241 -6.65 -0.08 -14.33
C MET A 241 -7.04 -0.17 -12.84
N PRO A 242 -8.32 -0.29 -12.50
CA PRO A 242 -8.73 -0.64 -11.15
C PRO A 242 -8.31 -2.06 -10.78
N VAL A 243 -7.85 -2.23 -9.54
CA VAL A 243 -7.45 -3.51 -8.94
C VAL A 243 -8.11 -3.61 -7.57
N ILE A 244 -8.80 -4.72 -7.32
CA ILE A 244 -9.49 -5.00 -6.05
C ILE A 244 -8.90 -6.24 -5.41
N THR A 245 -8.56 -6.16 -4.12
CA THR A 245 -8.23 -7.30 -3.28
C THR A 245 -9.43 -7.71 -2.42
N ASP A 246 -9.66 -9.01 -2.24
CA ASP A 246 -10.76 -9.56 -1.41
C ASP A 246 -10.22 -10.59 -0.39
N GLY A 247 -9.08 -10.27 0.23
CA GLY A 247 -8.45 -11.11 1.24
C GLY A 247 -8.27 -12.56 0.78
N PRO A 248 -8.75 -13.56 1.55
CA PRO A 248 -8.63 -14.97 1.18
C PRO A 248 -9.31 -15.35 -0.14
N LYS A 249 -10.22 -14.53 -0.64
CA LYS A 249 -10.92 -14.76 -1.92
C LYS A 249 -10.10 -14.31 -3.13
N GLY A 250 -8.88 -13.78 -2.91
CA GLY A 250 -7.95 -13.43 -3.98
C GLY A 250 -8.02 -11.97 -4.41
N SER A 251 -7.64 -11.72 -5.65
CA SER A 251 -7.53 -10.38 -6.22
C SER A 251 -8.03 -10.31 -7.66
N TYR A 252 -8.40 -9.13 -8.09
CA TYR A 252 -9.03 -8.87 -9.38
C TYR A 252 -8.44 -7.62 -10.01
N ALA A 253 -8.20 -7.64 -11.32
CA ALA A 253 -7.78 -6.47 -12.07
C ALA A 253 -8.60 -6.33 -13.35
N LEU A 254 -8.98 -5.09 -13.67
CA LEU A 254 -9.56 -4.76 -14.96
C LEU A 254 -8.44 -4.33 -15.90
N ASP A 255 -8.18 -5.13 -16.92
CA ASP A 255 -7.21 -4.84 -17.97
C ASP A 255 -7.91 -4.19 -19.17
N SER A 256 -7.45 -3.02 -19.54
CA SER A 256 -7.94 -2.25 -20.69
C SER A 256 -6.83 -2.01 -21.71
N ALA A 257 -5.76 -2.80 -21.69
CA ALA A 257 -4.65 -2.64 -22.63
C ALA A 257 -5.00 -3.07 -24.06
N THR A 258 -6.08 -3.83 -24.23
CA THR A 258 -6.63 -4.26 -25.54
C THR A 258 -7.96 -3.57 -25.81
N ASP A 259 -8.46 -3.61 -27.05
CA ASP A 259 -9.76 -3.05 -27.45
C ASP A 259 -10.95 -3.67 -26.70
N THR A 260 -10.74 -4.84 -26.09
CA THR A 260 -11.73 -5.52 -25.24
C THR A 260 -11.26 -5.49 -23.78
N GLU A 261 -12.11 -4.92 -22.90
CA GLU A 261 -11.90 -4.96 -21.46
C GLU A 261 -11.99 -6.38 -20.95
N SER A 262 -11.01 -6.79 -20.15
CA SER A 262 -10.99 -8.12 -19.52
C SER A 262 -10.85 -7.98 -18.02
N VAL A 263 -11.65 -8.72 -17.27
CA VAL A 263 -11.47 -8.83 -15.81
C VAL A 263 -10.75 -10.14 -15.51
N TRP A 264 -9.59 -9.98 -14.87
CA TRP A 264 -8.75 -11.09 -14.43
C TRP A 264 -8.91 -11.32 -12.94
N TYR A 265 -9.10 -12.57 -12.57
CA TYR A 265 -9.10 -13.06 -11.19
C TYR A 265 -7.81 -13.81 -10.92
N MET A 266 -7.24 -13.64 -9.72
CA MET A 266 -6.08 -14.37 -9.23
C MET A 266 -6.36 -14.90 -7.82
N PRO A 267 -6.23 -16.21 -7.54
CA PRO A 267 -6.31 -16.73 -6.18
C PRO A 267 -5.16 -16.20 -5.32
N MET A 268 -5.32 -16.24 -4.00
CA MET A 268 -4.20 -16.02 -3.10
C MET A 268 -3.14 -17.12 -3.27
N TYR A 269 -1.87 -16.75 -3.01
CA TYR A 269 -0.81 -17.76 -2.89
C TYR A 269 -1.00 -18.51 -1.56
N PRO A 270 -0.87 -19.86 -1.52
CA PRO A 270 -1.07 -20.62 -0.29
C PRO A 270 -0.09 -20.20 0.81
N ASP A 271 -0.60 -19.92 2.01
CA ASP A 271 0.21 -19.62 3.16
C ASP A 271 0.98 -20.88 3.63
N PRO A 272 2.29 -20.81 3.90
CA PRO A 272 3.08 -21.93 4.41
C PRO A 272 2.72 -22.28 5.86
N SER A 273 2.18 -21.32 6.62
CA SER A 273 1.68 -21.47 7.99
C SER A 273 0.58 -20.43 8.24
N PRO A 274 -0.22 -20.55 9.31
CA PRO A 274 -1.20 -19.52 9.67
C PRO A 274 -0.55 -18.14 9.77
N PRO A 275 -1.22 -17.08 9.30
CA PRO A 275 -0.71 -15.72 9.37
C PRO A 275 -0.37 -15.30 10.81
N VAL A 276 0.79 -14.66 10.97
CA VAL A 276 1.25 -14.07 12.24
C VAL A 276 0.67 -12.68 12.45
N ASP A 277 0.67 -11.89 11.35
CA ASP A 277 0.14 -10.51 11.33
C ASP A 277 -0.30 -10.17 9.91
N ARG A 278 -1.51 -9.63 9.76
CA ARG A 278 -2.07 -9.25 8.46
C ARG A 278 -1.74 -7.81 8.04
N THR A 279 -0.93 -7.10 8.85
CA THR A 279 -0.52 -5.73 8.55
C THR A 279 0.37 -5.69 7.31
N GLY A 280 0.05 -4.78 6.37
CA GLY A 280 0.83 -4.60 5.14
C GLY A 280 0.56 -5.59 4.01
N ALA A 281 -0.37 -6.55 4.16
CA ALA A 281 -0.72 -7.48 3.08
C ALA A 281 -1.21 -6.74 1.82
N GLY A 282 -2.06 -5.72 1.98
CA GLY A 282 -2.54 -4.88 0.88
C GLY A 282 -1.42 -4.05 0.24
N ASP A 283 -0.53 -3.46 1.07
CA ASP A 283 0.58 -2.63 0.61
C ASP A 283 1.59 -3.46 -0.18
N SER A 284 1.92 -4.66 0.33
CA SER A 284 2.83 -5.59 -0.35
C SER A 284 2.25 -6.06 -1.69
N PHE A 285 0.94 -6.34 -1.76
CA PHE A 285 0.27 -6.68 -3.01
C PHE A 285 0.37 -5.53 -4.02
N SER A 286 -0.12 -4.34 -3.65
CA SER A 286 -0.26 -3.21 -4.57
C SER A 286 1.09 -2.67 -5.05
N SER A 287 2.08 -2.59 -4.15
CA SER A 287 3.45 -2.19 -4.50
C SER A 287 4.13 -3.21 -5.42
N THR A 288 3.97 -4.51 -5.14
CA THR A 288 4.53 -5.59 -5.97
C THR A 288 3.88 -5.65 -7.34
N PHE A 289 2.55 -5.54 -7.40
CA PHE A 289 1.85 -5.44 -8.68
C PHE A 289 2.36 -4.26 -9.50
N THR A 290 2.47 -3.07 -8.88
CA THR A 290 2.99 -1.87 -9.54
C THR A 290 4.43 -2.06 -10.01
N ALA A 291 5.29 -2.65 -9.18
CA ALA A 291 6.68 -2.93 -9.54
C ALA A 291 6.77 -3.91 -10.72
N ALA A 292 5.95 -4.95 -10.74
CA ALA A 292 5.88 -5.88 -11.87
C ALA A 292 5.50 -5.15 -13.17
N ILE A 293 4.47 -4.31 -13.15
CA ILE A 293 4.11 -3.46 -14.32
C ILE A 293 5.26 -2.53 -14.72
N ALA A 294 5.94 -1.91 -13.75
CA ALA A 294 7.10 -1.06 -13.99
C ALA A 294 8.29 -1.83 -14.61
N LEU A 295 8.44 -3.10 -14.29
CA LEU A 295 9.42 -4.01 -14.88
C LEU A 295 9.00 -4.59 -16.24
N GLY A 296 7.87 -4.13 -16.81
CA GLY A 296 7.37 -4.55 -18.13
C GLY A 296 6.57 -5.85 -18.13
N LYS A 297 6.16 -6.32 -16.96
CA LYS A 297 5.28 -7.49 -16.86
C LYS A 297 3.86 -7.15 -17.28
N SER A 298 3.13 -8.14 -17.80
CA SER A 298 1.70 -8.05 -18.09
C SER A 298 0.87 -7.94 -16.81
N VAL A 299 -0.40 -7.52 -16.94
CA VAL A 299 -1.37 -7.50 -15.82
C VAL A 299 -1.52 -8.88 -15.18
N LYS A 300 -1.53 -9.94 -15.99
CA LYS A 300 -1.59 -11.32 -15.51
C LYS A 300 -0.38 -11.70 -14.65
N GLU A 301 0.82 -11.39 -15.11
CA GLU A 301 2.04 -11.64 -14.35
C GLU A 301 2.09 -10.79 -13.07
N ALA A 302 1.66 -9.52 -13.12
CA ALA A 302 1.59 -8.65 -11.95
C ALA A 302 0.59 -9.19 -10.90
N LEU A 303 -0.55 -9.73 -11.34
CA LEU A 303 -1.52 -10.44 -10.48
C LEU A 303 -0.92 -11.70 -9.84
N MET A 304 -0.01 -12.41 -10.52
CA MET A 304 0.69 -13.56 -9.93
C MET A 304 1.72 -13.14 -8.88
N TRP A 305 2.40 -12.03 -9.08
CA TRP A 305 3.46 -11.54 -8.18
C TRP A 305 2.90 -11.01 -6.85
N GLY A 306 1.81 -10.23 -6.90
CA GLY A 306 1.22 -9.56 -5.74
C GLY A 306 0.90 -10.49 -4.58
N PRO A 307 0.13 -11.57 -4.79
CA PRO A 307 -0.25 -12.51 -3.73
C PRO A 307 0.95 -13.26 -3.11
N VAL A 308 2.01 -13.52 -3.89
CA VAL A 308 3.25 -14.17 -3.37
C VAL A 308 3.90 -13.30 -2.31
N ASN A 309 4.02 -12.00 -2.57
CA ASN A 309 4.62 -11.08 -1.58
C ASN A 309 3.71 -10.85 -0.39
N SER A 310 2.38 -10.79 -0.60
CA SER A 310 1.42 -10.70 0.51
C SER A 310 1.47 -11.92 1.42
N MET A 311 1.53 -13.13 0.85
CA MET A 311 1.70 -14.38 1.60
C MET A 311 2.96 -14.34 2.47
N SER A 312 4.07 -13.85 1.94
CA SER A 312 5.32 -13.77 2.70
C SER A 312 5.24 -12.74 3.83
N VAL A 313 4.65 -11.56 3.57
CA VAL A 313 4.54 -10.49 4.57
C VAL A 313 3.74 -10.92 5.77
N VAL A 314 2.63 -11.61 5.61
CA VAL A 314 1.76 -12.03 6.73
C VAL A 314 2.39 -13.09 7.66
N GLN A 315 3.55 -13.65 7.30
CA GLN A 315 4.29 -14.58 8.15
C GLN A 315 5.14 -13.87 9.22
N TYR A 316 5.18 -12.52 9.23
CA TYR A 316 5.99 -11.73 10.14
C TYR A 316 5.18 -10.61 10.80
N ILE A 317 5.64 -10.12 11.95
CA ILE A 317 5.10 -8.91 12.56
C ILE A 317 5.55 -7.70 11.74
N GLY A 318 4.60 -6.84 11.35
CA GLY A 318 4.81 -5.62 10.58
C GLY A 318 4.90 -5.85 9.08
N ALA A 319 4.82 -4.75 8.34
CA ALA A 319 4.54 -4.75 6.90
C ALA A 319 5.78 -4.95 5.99
N GLN A 320 6.99 -4.92 6.53
CA GLN A 320 8.21 -4.87 5.70
C GLN A 320 9.14 -6.06 5.84
N LYS A 321 9.13 -6.74 7.00
CA LYS A 321 10.07 -7.82 7.28
C LYS A 321 9.97 -8.98 6.29
N GLY A 322 8.77 -9.32 5.86
CA GLY A 322 8.49 -10.38 4.91
C GLY A 322 8.50 -9.96 3.43
N LEU A 323 8.80 -8.69 3.11
CA LEU A 323 8.91 -8.27 1.71
C LEU A 323 10.03 -9.01 0.98
N LEU A 324 9.70 -9.60 -0.15
CA LEU A 324 10.58 -10.44 -0.95
C LEU A 324 11.36 -9.61 -1.99
N THR A 325 12.50 -10.14 -2.38
CA THR A 325 13.21 -9.72 -3.58
C THR A 325 12.57 -10.31 -4.84
N ARG A 326 12.91 -9.74 -6.00
CA ARG A 326 12.47 -10.27 -7.29
C ARG A 326 12.81 -11.75 -7.48
N ALA A 327 14.03 -12.16 -7.15
CA ALA A 327 14.48 -13.54 -7.30
C ALA A 327 13.70 -14.51 -6.41
N GLU A 328 13.33 -14.08 -5.21
CA GLU A 328 12.51 -14.90 -4.31
C GLU A 328 11.08 -15.05 -4.83
N ILE A 329 10.44 -13.98 -5.34
CA ILE A 329 9.11 -14.08 -5.99
C ILE A 329 9.17 -15.05 -7.17
N GLU A 330 10.16 -14.89 -8.06
CA GLU A 330 10.31 -15.76 -9.23
C GLU A 330 10.51 -17.23 -8.81
N LYS A 331 11.24 -17.49 -7.72
CA LYS A 331 11.40 -18.84 -7.15
C LYS A 331 10.06 -19.43 -6.65
N TYR A 332 9.26 -18.65 -5.94
CA TYR A 332 7.92 -19.08 -5.52
C TYR A 332 7.03 -19.40 -6.71
N LEU A 333 7.07 -18.59 -7.76
CA LEU A 333 6.26 -18.80 -8.96
C LEU A 333 6.66 -20.08 -9.72
N VAL A 334 7.95 -20.41 -9.75
CA VAL A 334 8.42 -21.69 -10.36
C VAL A 334 7.89 -22.91 -9.60
N SER A 335 7.74 -22.80 -8.27
CA SER A 335 7.22 -23.86 -7.40
C SER A 335 5.71 -23.83 -7.20
N ALA A 336 5.01 -22.87 -7.82
CA ALA A 336 3.56 -22.72 -7.67
C ALA A 336 2.81 -23.93 -8.26
N SER A 337 1.66 -24.25 -7.67
CA SER A 337 0.78 -25.29 -8.22
C SER A 337 0.24 -24.90 -9.60
N ALA A 338 -0.13 -25.88 -10.42
CA ALA A 338 -0.68 -25.64 -11.74
C ALA A 338 -1.98 -24.81 -11.73
N ASP A 339 -2.70 -24.79 -10.60
CA ASP A 339 -3.93 -24.01 -10.41
C ASP A 339 -3.67 -22.54 -10.06
N TYR A 340 -2.43 -22.18 -9.72
CA TYR A 340 -2.04 -20.80 -9.42
C TYR A 340 -1.81 -20.00 -10.71
N VAL A 341 -2.90 -19.73 -11.40
CA VAL A 341 -2.91 -19.02 -12.68
C VAL A 341 -4.04 -17.98 -12.72
N PRO A 342 -3.84 -16.85 -13.40
CA PRO A 342 -4.89 -15.85 -13.59
C PRO A 342 -6.01 -16.44 -14.46
N LYS A 343 -7.27 -16.21 -14.05
CA LYS A 343 -8.47 -16.64 -14.77
C LYS A 343 -9.22 -15.44 -15.30
N GLN A 344 -9.55 -15.43 -16.57
CA GLN A 344 -10.45 -14.42 -17.13
C GLN A 344 -11.88 -14.76 -16.71
N ILE A 345 -12.60 -13.78 -16.14
CA ILE A 345 -13.97 -13.96 -15.64
C ILE A 345 -15.02 -13.13 -16.36
N THR A 346 -14.62 -12.11 -17.10
CA THR A 346 -15.46 -11.35 -18.06
C THR A 346 -14.59 -10.77 -19.17
#